data_36a71823043c1f3c7e0b4d6e043d5093
#
_entry.id   36a71823043c1f3c7e0b4d6e043d5093
#
_cell.length_a   1.000
_cell.length_b   1.000
_cell.length_c   1.000
_cell.angle_alpha   90.00
_cell.angle_beta   90.00
_cell.angle_gamma   90.00
#
_symmetry.space_group_name_H-M   'P 1'
#
loop_
_entity.id
_entity.type
_entity.pdbx_description
1 polymer ?
#
loop_
_entity_poly.entity_id
_entity_poly.type
_entity_poly.pdbx_seq_one_letter_code
_entity_poly.pdbx_strand_id
1 'polypeptide(L)'
;MSFKPVILLYDLNNTFVDEAAALIGHTGLYTTINTYNETNATEAIQQYNRLFGLVTNKISCVVTGWNPYKKPRDQFLFKLRGEEKRSPFRSPTPVVIITEDHRRDLKTLALDPTDGNVAAYMHIDDFQDSIVDTLHKIVFGDRAHELNSIAYAQFSSQEETD
;
A
#
# COMPACT_ATOMS: atom_id res chain seq x y z
N MET A 1 20.49 -7.32 16.96
CA MET A 1 19.37 -6.36 16.88
C MET A 1 18.51 -6.67 15.68
N SER A 2 17.26 -7.01 15.89
CA SER A 2 16.34 -7.22 14.80
C SER A 2 15.62 -5.88 14.51
N PHE A 3 15.63 -5.48 13.26
CA PHE A 3 14.89 -4.29 12.83
C PHE A 3 13.44 -4.67 12.57
N LYS A 4 12.53 -3.84 13.03
CA LYS A 4 11.11 -4.02 12.76
C LYS A 4 10.82 -3.65 11.29
N PRO A 5 9.92 -4.38 10.61
CA PRO A 5 9.47 -3.99 9.28
C PRO A 5 8.87 -2.58 9.28
N VAL A 6 9.09 -1.85 8.20
CA VAL A 6 8.67 -0.45 8.06
C VAL A 6 7.42 -0.38 7.20
N ILE A 7 6.40 0.28 7.73
CA ILE A 7 5.15 0.54 7.02
C ILE A 7 5.08 2.03 6.73
N LEU A 8 4.96 2.40 5.46
CA LEU A 8 4.76 3.78 5.05
C LEU A 8 3.27 4.06 4.96
N LEU A 9 2.82 5.08 5.68
CA LEU A 9 1.44 5.53 5.65
C LEU A 9 1.36 6.87 4.93
N TYR A 10 0.49 6.97 3.93
CA TYR A 10 0.27 8.21 3.21
C TYR A 10 -1.21 8.43 2.91
N ASP A 11 -1.74 9.54 3.38
CA ASP A 11 -3.06 10.04 3.00
C ASP A 11 -3.10 11.54 3.22
N LEU A 12 -3.96 12.23 2.49
CA LEU A 12 -4.21 13.66 2.70
C LEU A 12 -4.97 13.90 4.00
N ASN A 13 -5.69 12.91 4.49
CA ASN A 13 -6.41 12.99 5.76
C ASN A 13 -5.45 12.65 6.91
N ASN A 14 -4.99 13.67 7.62
CA ASN A 14 -4.04 13.51 8.72
C ASN A 14 -4.59 12.63 9.84
N THR A 15 -5.88 12.79 10.15
CA THR A 15 -6.52 12.00 11.20
C THR A 15 -6.48 10.52 10.88
N PHE A 16 -6.76 10.16 9.62
CA PHE A 16 -6.70 8.77 9.19
C PHE A 16 -5.28 8.19 9.32
N VAL A 17 -4.26 8.93 8.89
CA VAL A 17 -2.87 8.49 9.00
C VAL A 17 -2.51 8.23 10.46
N ASP A 18 -2.86 9.15 11.34
CA ASP A 18 -2.53 9.05 12.76
C ASP A 18 -3.26 7.88 13.43
N GLU A 19 -4.52 7.66 13.10
CA GLU A 19 -5.29 6.52 13.61
C GLU A 19 -4.72 5.19 13.13
N ALA A 20 -4.37 5.10 11.86
CA ALA A 20 -3.77 3.90 11.29
C ALA A 20 -2.39 3.62 11.94
N ALA A 21 -1.58 4.66 12.13
CA ALA A 21 -0.29 4.54 12.79
C ALA A 21 -0.42 4.04 14.22
N ALA A 22 -1.39 4.56 14.97
CA ALA A 22 -1.65 4.12 16.34
C ALA A 22 -2.08 2.66 16.39
N LEU A 23 -2.96 2.25 15.51
CA LEU A 23 -3.47 0.88 15.44
C LEU A 23 -2.34 -0.11 15.10
N ILE A 24 -1.54 0.23 14.10
CA ILE A 24 -0.42 -0.62 13.67
C ILE A 24 0.68 -0.62 14.75
N GLY A 25 0.98 0.53 15.31
CA GLY A 25 2.00 0.67 16.37
C GLY A 25 1.66 -0.09 17.63
N HIS A 26 0.38 -0.25 17.93
CA HIS A 26 -0.09 -0.98 19.12
C HIS A 26 0.35 -2.45 19.11
N THR A 27 0.60 -3.02 17.95
CA THR A 27 1.07 -4.41 17.84
C THR A 27 2.50 -4.58 18.32
N GLY A 28 3.30 -3.51 18.33
CA GLY A 28 4.72 -3.57 18.63
C GLY A 28 5.59 -4.25 17.59
N LEU A 29 5.01 -4.65 16.45
CA LEU A 29 5.69 -5.45 15.42
C LEU A 29 6.26 -4.62 14.28
N TYR A 30 5.83 -3.37 14.12
CA TYR A 30 6.17 -2.53 12.97
C TYR A 30 6.67 -1.17 13.42
N THR A 31 7.49 -0.57 12.55
CA THR A 31 7.81 0.87 12.61
C THR A 31 6.98 1.56 11.52
N THR A 32 6.31 2.67 11.84
CA THR A 32 5.54 3.42 10.86
C THR A 32 6.25 4.71 10.48
N ILE A 33 6.12 5.08 9.20
CA ILE A 33 6.50 6.40 8.71
C ILE A 33 5.19 7.08 8.29
N ASN A 34 4.83 8.15 8.99
CA ASN A 34 3.58 8.86 8.75
C ASN A 34 3.84 10.01 7.80
N THR A 35 3.17 10.02 6.65
CA THR A 35 3.29 11.12 5.68
C THR A 35 1.90 11.62 5.30
N TYR A 36 1.81 12.94 5.10
CA TYR A 36 0.55 13.65 4.89
C TYR A 36 0.50 14.35 3.53
N ASN A 37 1.56 14.23 2.76
CA ASN A 37 1.62 14.75 1.39
C ASN A 37 2.49 13.83 0.52
N GLU A 38 2.28 13.93 -0.78
CA GLU A 38 2.94 13.03 -1.73
C GLU A 38 4.46 13.25 -1.76
N THR A 39 4.92 14.49 -1.61
CA THR A 39 6.35 14.80 -1.62
C THR A 39 7.09 14.03 -0.54
N ASN A 40 6.57 14.08 0.69
CA ASN A 40 7.18 13.38 1.82
C ASN A 40 7.11 11.86 1.67
N ALA A 41 6.01 11.34 1.14
CA ALA A 41 5.88 9.91 0.87
C ALA A 41 6.91 9.44 -0.17
N THR A 42 7.06 10.21 -1.24
CA THR A 42 8.04 9.90 -2.30
C THR A 42 9.46 9.97 -1.77
N GLU A 43 9.78 10.98 -0.98
CA GLU A 43 11.10 11.12 -0.36
C GLU A 43 11.42 9.95 0.56
N ALA A 44 10.45 9.49 1.35
CA ALA A 44 10.63 8.33 2.23
C ALA A 44 10.99 7.09 1.43
N ILE A 45 10.27 6.83 0.34
CA ILE A 45 10.56 5.69 -0.53
C ILE A 45 11.97 5.82 -1.12
N GLN A 46 12.33 7.00 -1.60
CA GLN A 46 13.64 7.23 -2.20
C GLN A 46 14.77 7.02 -1.20
N GLN A 47 14.61 7.48 0.03
CA GLN A 47 15.62 7.30 1.07
C GLN A 47 15.89 5.82 1.34
N TYR A 48 14.84 5.02 1.47
CA TYR A 48 15.01 3.58 1.72
C TYR A 48 15.59 2.85 0.52
N ASN A 49 15.35 3.34 -0.69
CA ASN A 49 15.88 2.75 -1.90
C ASN A 49 17.35 3.09 -2.17
N ARG A 50 17.82 4.25 -1.71
CA ARG A 50 19.21 4.69 -1.91
C ARG A 50 20.21 3.86 -1.10
N LEU A 51 19.74 3.20 -0.06
CA LEU A 51 20.61 2.50 0.87
C LEU A 51 20.85 1.04 0.48
N PHE A 52 20.66 0.68 -0.74
CA PHE A 52 20.93 -0.58 -1.44
C PHE A 52 21.70 -1.60 -0.62
N GLY A 53 21.01 -2.52 0.05
CA GLY A 53 21.67 -3.63 0.72
C GLY A 53 22.59 -3.29 1.89
N LEU A 54 22.91 -2.02 2.09
CA LEU A 54 23.70 -1.57 3.23
C LEU A 54 22.85 -1.41 4.48
N VAL A 55 21.54 -1.31 4.30
CA VAL A 55 20.57 -1.23 5.39
C VAL A 55 19.54 -2.32 5.17
N THR A 56 19.29 -3.11 6.18
CA THR A 56 18.36 -4.22 6.11
C THR A 56 16.90 -3.79 6.12
N ASN A 57 16.64 -2.50 6.38
CA ASN A 57 15.27 -1.96 6.42
C ASN A 57 14.89 -1.38 5.07
N LYS A 58 14.01 -2.06 4.37
CA LYS A 58 13.26 -1.50 3.24
C LYS A 58 11.84 -1.23 3.71
N ILE A 59 11.10 -0.43 2.94
CA ILE A 59 9.67 -0.28 3.16
C ILE A 59 9.02 -1.61 2.81
N SER A 60 8.38 -2.24 3.81
CA SER A 60 7.79 -3.56 3.65
C SER A 60 6.38 -3.49 3.07
N CYS A 61 5.67 -2.39 3.31
CA CYS A 61 4.33 -2.18 2.77
C CYS A 61 3.98 -0.70 2.81
N VAL A 62 3.23 -0.25 1.81
CA VAL A 62 2.67 1.10 1.76
C VAL A 62 1.17 1.00 1.98
N VAL A 63 0.64 1.78 2.93
CA VAL A 63 -0.80 1.91 3.14
C VAL A 63 -1.19 3.33 2.71
N THR A 64 -2.05 3.44 1.71
CA THR A 64 -2.41 4.72 1.13
C THR A 64 -3.86 4.73 0.65
N GLY A 65 -4.41 5.92 0.44
CA GLY A 65 -5.72 6.12 -0.16
C GLY A 65 -5.62 6.78 -1.52
N TRP A 66 -6.74 7.30 -1.99
CA TRP A 66 -6.81 8.05 -3.24
C TRP A 66 -6.83 9.54 -2.98
N ASN A 67 -6.20 10.30 -3.86
CA ASN A 67 -6.30 11.76 -3.87
C ASN A 67 -7.46 12.14 -4.80
N PRO A 68 -8.58 12.68 -4.27
CA PRO A 68 -9.75 12.98 -5.09
C PRO A 68 -9.51 14.12 -6.09
N TYR A 69 -8.44 14.88 -5.93
CA TYR A 69 -8.10 16.00 -6.80
C TYR A 69 -7.21 15.63 -7.97
N LYS A 70 -6.82 14.35 -8.09
CA LYS A 70 -5.92 13.89 -9.15
C LYS A 70 -6.63 12.88 -10.06
N LYS A 71 -6.20 12.88 -11.32
CA LYS A 71 -6.63 11.87 -12.30
C LYS A 71 -6.09 10.49 -11.91
N PRO A 72 -6.70 9.40 -12.40
CA PRO A 72 -6.26 8.05 -12.02
C PRO A 72 -4.77 7.81 -12.23
N ARG A 73 -4.21 8.18 -13.37
CA ARG A 73 -2.79 7.93 -13.67
C ARG A 73 -1.83 8.83 -12.89
N ASP A 74 -2.32 9.91 -12.28
CA ASP A 74 -1.52 10.82 -11.47
C ASP A 74 -1.52 10.43 -10.00
N GLN A 75 -2.23 9.39 -9.62
CA GLN A 75 -2.26 8.90 -8.24
C GLN A 75 -0.89 8.35 -7.83
N PHE A 76 -0.60 8.48 -6.55
CA PHE A 76 0.68 8.05 -5.97
C PHE A 76 1.02 6.59 -6.30
N LEU A 77 0.04 5.70 -6.21
CA LEU A 77 0.23 4.28 -6.52
C LEU A 77 0.85 4.06 -7.90
N PHE A 78 0.32 4.73 -8.91
CA PHE A 78 0.77 4.51 -10.29
C PHE A 78 2.14 5.13 -10.56
N LYS A 79 2.47 6.21 -9.87
CA LYS A 79 3.81 6.79 -9.90
C LYS A 79 4.83 5.84 -9.27
N LEU A 80 4.47 5.23 -8.15
CA LEU A 80 5.31 4.23 -7.49
C LEU A 80 5.58 3.04 -8.42
N ARG A 81 4.53 2.51 -9.03
CA ARG A 81 4.67 1.39 -9.97
C ARG A 81 5.52 1.77 -11.20
N GLY A 82 5.37 2.99 -11.71
CA GLY A 82 6.19 3.48 -12.80
C GLY A 82 7.67 3.54 -12.46
N GLU A 83 8.00 4.02 -11.26
CA GLU A 83 9.39 4.05 -10.79
C GLU A 83 9.97 2.65 -10.62
N GLU A 84 9.18 1.73 -10.10
CA GLU A 84 9.63 0.33 -9.92
C GLU A 84 9.94 -0.35 -11.25
N LYS A 85 9.15 -0.07 -12.28
CA LYS A 85 9.38 -0.64 -13.63
C LYS A 85 10.68 -0.17 -14.27
N ARG A 86 11.20 0.97 -13.85
CA ARG A 86 12.49 1.49 -14.33
C ARG A 86 13.69 0.80 -13.70
N SER A 87 13.47 0.03 -12.64
CA SER A 87 14.53 -0.65 -11.91
C SER A 87 14.37 -2.16 -12.05
N PRO A 88 15.18 -2.82 -12.92
CA PRO A 88 14.96 -4.24 -13.26
C PRO A 88 15.20 -5.20 -12.10
N PHE A 89 15.84 -4.75 -11.04
CA PHE A 89 16.20 -5.62 -9.91
C PHE A 89 15.30 -5.41 -8.68
N ARG A 90 14.24 -4.60 -8.82
CA ARG A 90 13.34 -4.31 -7.70
C ARG A 90 12.09 -5.16 -7.77
N SER A 91 11.77 -5.81 -6.65
CA SER A 91 10.45 -6.41 -6.46
C SER A 91 9.43 -5.32 -6.16
N PRO A 92 8.19 -5.45 -6.61
CA PRO A 92 7.15 -4.46 -6.29
C PRO A 92 6.94 -4.36 -4.78
N THR A 93 6.88 -3.13 -4.26
CA THR A 93 6.53 -2.90 -2.87
C THR A 93 5.05 -3.23 -2.67
N PRO A 94 4.69 -4.06 -1.68
CA PRO A 94 3.28 -4.31 -1.39
C PRO A 94 2.55 -3.02 -1.04
N VAL A 95 1.35 -2.86 -1.57
CA VAL A 95 0.51 -1.68 -1.32
C VAL A 95 -0.87 -2.14 -0.88
N VAL A 96 -1.39 -1.49 0.16
CA VAL A 96 -2.77 -1.63 0.61
C VAL A 96 -3.48 -0.30 0.36
N ILE A 97 -4.60 -0.34 -0.34
CA ILE A 97 -5.46 0.84 -0.55
C ILE A 97 -6.58 0.81 0.47
N ILE A 98 -6.79 1.94 1.15
CA ILE A 98 -7.92 2.14 2.06
C ILE A 98 -8.64 3.40 1.59
N THR A 99 -9.92 3.30 1.28
CA THR A 99 -10.66 4.39 0.65
C THR A 99 -12.13 4.40 1.05
N GLU A 100 -12.72 5.61 1.04
CA GLU A 100 -14.17 5.80 1.09
C GLU A 100 -14.78 5.79 -0.31
N ASP A 101 -13.94 5.87 -1.34
CA ASP A 101 -14.34 6.03 -2.73
C ASP A 101 -14.83 4.70 -3.31
N HIS A 102 -15.94 4.73 -4.02
CA HIS A 102 -16.54 3.56 -4.67
C HIS A 102 -16.26 3.53 -6.18
N ARG A 103 -15.29 4.30 -6.66
CA ARG A 103 -14.99 4.38 -8.09
C ARG A 103 -14.41 3.06 -8.60
N ARG A 104 -15.19 2.40 -9.46
CA ARG A 104 -14.78 1.11 -10.05
C ARG A 104 -13.58 1.22 -10.97
N ASP A 105 -13.43 2.36 -11.67
CA ASP A 105 -12.30 2.58 -12.58
C ASP A 105 -10.97 2.54 -11.82
N LEU A 106 -10.89 3.22 -10.67
CA LEU A 106 -9.70 3.20 -9.83
C LEU A 106 -9.44 1.81 -9.23
N LYS A 107 -10.50 1.15 -8.79
CA LYS A 107 -10.38 -0.19 -8.20
C LYS A 107 -9.88 -1.21 -9.22
N THR A 108 -10.39 -1.15 -10.45
CA THR A 108 -9.97 -2.02 -11.54
C THR A 108 -8.46 -1.85 -11.80
N LEU A 109 -8.01 -0.62 -11.93
CA LEU A 109 -6.59 -0.33 -12.17
C LEU A 109 -5.72 -0.75 -10.99
N ALA A 110 -6.19 -0.51 -9.77
CA ALA A 110 -5.43 -0.83 -8.56
C ALA A 110 -5.23 -2.34 -8.39
N LEU A 111 -6.27 -3.13 -8.63
CA LEU A 111 -6.22 -4.58 -8.44
C LEU A 111 -5.56 -5.33 -9.58
N ASP A 112 -5.50 -4.74 -10.78
CA ASP A 112 -4.89 -5.38 -11.94
C ASP A 112 -3.41 -5.69 -11.64
N PRO A 113 -3.00 -6.98 -11.66
CA PRO A 113 -1.61 -7.35 -11.34
C PRO A 113 -0.58 -6.79 -12.31
N THR A 114 -0.99 -6.38 -13.52
CA THR A 114 -0.10 -5.76 -14.50
C THR A 114 -0.06 -4.23 -14.37
N ASP A 115 -0.81 -3.66 -13.44
CA ASP A 115 -0.91 -2.21 -13.27
C ASP A 115 -0.67 -1.83 -11.81
N GLY A 116 -1.71 -1.57 -11.03
CA GLY A 116 -1.56 -1.18 -9.62
C GLY A 116 -1.04 -2.29 -8.73
N ASN A 117 -1.46 -3.52 -8.98
CA ASN A 117 -0.98 -4.71 -8.28
C ASN A 117 -1.01 -4.58 -6.75
N VAL A 118 -2.10 -4.03 -6.21
CA VAL A 118 -2.23 -3.87 -4.76
C VAL A 118 -2.51 -5.22 -4.10
N ALA A 119 -1.97 -5.40 -2.91
CA ALA A 119 -2.18 -6.63 -2.14
C ALA A 119 -3.57 -6.68 -1.50
N ALA A 120 -4.14 -5.51 -1.19
CA ALA A 120 -5.48 -5.44 -0.62
C ALA A 120 -6.12 -4.09 -0.96
N TYR A 121 -7.44 -4.10 -1.05
CA TYR A 121 -8.26 -2.92 -1.33
C TYR A 121 -9.42 -2.93 -0.33
N MET A 122 -9.42 -1.99 0.60
CA MET A 122 -10.37 -1.97 1.72
C MET A 122 -11.20 -0.70 1.73
N HIS A 123 -12.46 -0.83 2.16
CA HIS A 123 -13.24 0.33 2.53
C HIS A 123 -12.80 0.83 3.90
N ILE A 124 -12.86 2.15 4.12
CA ILE A 124 -12.41 2.76 5.37
C ILE A 124 -13.16 2.22 6.60
N ASP A 125 -14.40 1.78 6.42
CA ASP A 125 -15.17 1.20 7.52
C ASP A 125 -14.63 -0.14 8.00
N ASP A 126 -13.90 -0.84 7.15
CA ASP A 126 -13.38 -2.18 7.44
C ASP A 126 -11.93 -2.17 7.92
N PHE A 127 -11.22 -1.04 7.77
CA PHE A 127 -9.77 -1.06 7.97
C PHE A 127 -9.38 -1.36 9.42
N GLN A 128 -10.12 -0.86 10.41
CA GLN A 128 -9.78 -1.07 11.82
C GLN A 128 -9.76 -2.56 12.18
N ASP A 129 -10.68 -3.32 11.62
CA ASP A 129 -10.78 -4.76 11.91
C ASP A 129 -9.84 -5.62 11.07
N SER A 130 -9.39 -5.10 9.92
CA SER A 130 -8.71 -5.93 8.92
C SER A 130 -7.24 -5.59 8.70
N ILE A 131 -6.82 -4.36 9.01
CA ILE A 131 -5.49 -3.87 8.61
C ILE A 131 -4.35 -4.67 9.26
N VAL A 132 -4.45 -4.96 10.54
CA VAL A 132 -3.38 -5.65 11.26
C VAL A 132 -3.19 -7.06 10.72
N ASP A 133 -4.29 -7.80 10.54
CA ASP A 133 -4.23 -9.16 9.99
C ASP A 133 -3.69 -9.15 8.55
N THR A 134 -4.14 -8.20 7.75
CA THR A 134 -3.69 -8.05 6.36
C THR A 134 -2.18 -7.75 6.29
N LEU A 135 -1.69 -6.82 7.12
CA LEU A 135 -0.25 -6.52 7.17
C LEU A 135 0.56 -7.73 7.61
N HIS A 136 0.04 -8.51 8.55
CA HIS A 136 0.70 -9.73 9.02
C HIS A 136 0.89 -10.73 7.87
N LYS A 137 -0.15 -10.94 7.08
CA LYS A 137 -0.08 -11.83 5.91
C LYS A 137 0.89 -11.32 4.85
N ILE A 138 0.92 -10.02 4.61
CA ILE A 138 1.79 -9.40 3.61
C ILE A 138 3.25 -9.46 4.04
N VAL A 139 3.54 -9.00 5.25
CA VAL A 139 4.91 -8.75 5.71
C VAL A 139 5.58 -10.02 6.21
N PHE A 140 4.92 -10.74 7.13
CA PHE A 140 5.50 -11.94 7.73
C PHE A 140 5.15 -13.20 6.95
N GLY A 141 3.99 -13.23 6.31
CA GLY A 141 3.57 -14.37 5.49
C GLY A 141 4.04 -14.31 4.06
N ASP A 142 4.58 -13.19 3.61
CA ASP A 142 5.04 -12.98 2.22
C ASP A 142 3.97 -13.34 1.19
N ARG A 143 2.70 -12.98 1.47
CA ARG A 143 1.55 -13.38 0.67
C ARG A 143 0.94 -12.26 -0.16
N ALA A 144 1.71 -11.17 -0.44
CA ALA A 144 1.18 -10.02 -1.18
C ALA A 144 0.64 -10.42 -2.55
N HIS A 145 1.38 -11.23 -3.30
CA HIS A 145 0.96 -11.69 -4.62
C HIS A 145 -0.29 -12.56 -4.56
N GLU A 146 -0.33 -13.48 -3.61
CA GLU A 146 -1.49 -14.36 -3.41
C GLU A 146 -2.75 -13.55 -3.06
N LEU A 147 -2.62 -12.59 -2.14
CA LEU A 147 -3.74 -11.73 -1.75
C LEU A 147 -4.25 -10.90 -2.93
N ASN A 148 -3.33 -10.35 -3.74
CA ASN A 148 -3.69 -9.63 -4.95
C ASN A 148 -4.48 -10.53 -5.91
N SER A 149 -4.01 -11.75 -6.14
CA SER A 149 -4.65 -12.70 -7.06
C SER A 149 -6.07 -13.03 -6.61
N ILE A 150 -6.26 -13.26 -5.32
CA ILE A 150 -7.58 -13.57 -4.75
C ILE A 150 -8.50 -12.36 -4.89
N ALA A 151 -8.04 -11.18 -4.52
CA ALA A 151 -8.85 -9.96 -4.58
C ALA A 151 -9.25 -9.60 -6.01
N TYR A 152 -8.32 -9.73 -6.95
CA TYR A 152 -8.56 -9.46 -8.36
C TYR A 152 -9.58 -10.46 -8.93
N ALA A 153 -9.44 -11.74 -8.61
CA ALA A 153 -10.37 -12.76 -9.07
C ALA A 153 -11.79 -12.54 -8.52
N GLN A 154 -11.91 -12.19 -7.25
CA GLN A 154 -13.21 -11.90 -6.63
C GLN A 154 -13.88 -10.68 -7.25
N PHE A 155 -13.10 -9.62 -7.48
CA PHE A 155 -13.62 -8.40 -8.08
C PHE A 155 -14.06 -8.63 -9.53
N SER A 156 -13.28 -9.36 -10.32
CA SER A 156 -13.60 -9.69 -11.71
C SER A 156 -14.85 -10.56 -11.81
N SER A 157 -15.04 -11.51 -10.89
CA SER A 157 -16.26 -12.33 -10.84
C SER A 157 -17.49 -11.48 -10.56
N GLN A 158 -17.38 -10.50 -9.68
CA GLN A 158 -18.50 -9.59 -9.37
C GLN A 158 -18.90 -8.74 -10.57
N GLU A 159 -17.93 -8.31 -11.36
CA GLU A 159 -18.20 -7.53 -12.58
C GLU A 159 -18.98 -8.35 -13.63
N GLU A 160 -18.69 -9.65 -13.72
CA GLU A 160 -19.36 -10.54 -14.68
C GLU A 160 -20.82 -10.81 -14.32
N THR A 161 -21.21 -10.68 -13.04
CA THR A 161 -22.56 -10.93 -12.58
C THR A 161 -23.43 -9.68 -12.54
N ASP A 162 -22.87 -8.51 -12.72
CA ASP A 162 -23.57 -7.25 -12.81
C ASP A 162 -23.84 -6.89 -14.26
#